data_98c8a8b0b6c02d31c8ca205f549e0bf1
#
_entry.id   98c8a8b0b6c02d31c8ca205f549e0bf1
#
_cell.length_a   1.000
_cell.length_b   1.000
_cell.length_c   1.000
_cell.angle_alpha   90.00
_cell.angle_beta   90.00
_cell.angle_gamma   90.00
#
_symmetry.space_group_name_H-M   'P 1'
#
loop_
_entity.id
_entity.type
_entity.pdbx_description
1 polymer ?
#
loop_
_entity_poly.entity_id
_entity_poly.type
_entity_poly.pdbx_seq_one_letter_code
_entity_poly.pdbx_strand_id
1 'polypeptide(L)'
;DTKAEILSDRFQVGGPVPTALVLLTRFGASTSFIGKWATDRWGEMIEDDLGQARIDLGQAVVSPAVRTGFAHVWVEAGTGRRSIAAYRGSHPLEPADLEGITWPDYHALHLDAWPSDTAIEAARQMKSAGGRVFIDFGSPKPNWETLVGLADLVNCPHRLLDVLFPGTPMEKAAKRLVALGAGEVTVTDGDSGAWFFDANTELHQPAMPVEAIDTNGAGDVFAGAMIFATLKNWPAERRMLFATSAAALKCKSMGNRNALPSLEQIESSLAEEH
;
A
#
# COMPACT_ATOMS: atom_id res chain seq x y z
N ASP A 1 -27.22 19.42 -12.36
CA ASP A 1 -26.10 19.30 -13.31
C ASP A 1 -25.06 20.39 -13.02
N THR A 2 -23.88 20.00 -12.60
CA THR A 2 -22.77 20.92 -12.40
C THR A 2 -21.65 20.62 -13.39
N LYS A 3 -21.03 21.67 -13.96
CA LYS A 3 -19.81 21.53 -14.73
C LYS A 3 -18.65 21.95 -13.83
N ALA A 4 -17.58 21.18 -13.84
CA ALA A 4 -16.32 21.53 -13.22
C ALA A 4 -15.25 21.71 -14.30
N GLU A 5 -14.39 22.71 -14.14
CA GLU A 5 -13.25 22.93 -15.00
C GLU A 5 -12.06 22.11 -14.49
N ILE A 6 -11.37 21.42 -15.39
CA ILE A 6 -10.13 20.70 -15.09
C ILE A 6 -8.99 21.69 -15.25
N LEU A 7 -8.31 22.03 -14.17
CA LEU A 7 -7.18 22.96 -14.16
C LEU A 7 -5.88 22.31 -14.61
N SER A 8 -5.71 21.03 -14.31
CA SER A 8 -4.58 20.21 -14.75
C SER A 8 -4.95 18.72 -14.72
N ASP A 9 -4.32 17.92 -15.55
CA ASP A 9 -4.48 16.48 -15.57
C ASP A 9 -3.14 15.75 -15.62
N ARG A 10 -3.13 14.51 -15.17
CA ARG A 10 -1.96 13.61 -15.26
C ARG A 10 -2.42 12.18 -15.45
N PHE A 11 -1.68 11.47 -16.30
CA PHE A 11 -1.75 10.02 -16.40
C PHE A 11 -0.56 9.42 -15.66
N GLN A 12 -0.83 8.49 -14.76
CA GLN A 12 0.21 7.79 -14.00
C GLN A 12 -0.27 6.41 -13.58
N VAL A 13 0.65 5.48 -13.40
CA VAL A 13 0.35 4.20 -12.77
C VAL A 13 0.19 4.43 -11.27
N GLY A 14 -0.83 3.83 -10.69
CA GLY A 14 -1.17 3.93 -9.27
C GLY A 14 -1.40 2.54 -8.67
N GLY A 15 -2.10 2.54 -7.57
CA GLY A 15 -2.42 1.36 -6.77
C GLY A 15 -1.46 1.18 -5.59
N PRO A 16 -1.95 0.62 -4.48
CA PRO A 16 -1.17 0.49 -3.24
C PRO A 16 0.11 -0.31 -3.45
N VAL A 17 -0.02 -1.53 -3.97
CA VAL A 17 1.12 -2.43 -4.17
C VAL A 17 2.16 -1.88 -5.14
N PRO A 18 1.81 -1.42 -6.37
CA PRO A 18 2.82 -0.85 -7.27
C PRO A 18 3.54 0.37 -6.68
N THR A 19 2.83 1.24 -5.95
CA THR A 19 3.46 2.41 -5.32
C THR A 19 4.46 2.01 -4.25
N ALA A 20 4.09 1.08 -3.36
CA ALA A 20 4.99 0.55 -2.35
C ALA A 20 6.20 -0.18 -2.96
N LEU A 21 6.01 -0.97 -4.04
CA LEU A 21 7.11 -1.67 -4.71
C LEU A 21 8.11 -0.71 -5.35
N VAL A 22 7.64 0.36 -6.01
CA VAL A 22 8.54 1.39 -6.56
C VAL A 22 9.37 2.06 -5.44
N LEU A 23 8.74 2.35 -4.29
CA LEU A 23 9.46 2.87 -3.13
C LEU A 23 10.53 1.88 -2.62
N LEU A 24 10.14 0.62 -2.45
CA LEU A 24 11.04 -0.45 -2.00
C LEU A 24 12.24 -0.64 -2.94
N THR A 25 12.00 -0.58 -4.26
CA THR A 25 13.08 -0.64 -5.25
C THR A 25 14.03 0.55 -5.12
N ARG A 26 13.51 1.77 -4.88
CA ARG A 26 14.34 2.95 -4.58
C ARG A 26 15.18 2.78 -3.32
N PHE A 27 14.68 2.00 -2.35
CA PHE A 27 15.41 1.65 -1.13
C PHE A 27 16.39 0.48 -1.32
N GLY A 28 16.55 0.00 -2.55
CA GLY A 28 17.50 -1.06 -2.92
C GLY A 28 16.99 -2.48 -2.74
N ALA A 29 15.68 -2.68 -2.56
CA ALA A 29 15.09 -4.02 -2.56
C ALA A 29 14.93 -4.55 -3.99
N SER A 30 15.10 -5.86 -4.17
CA SER A 30 14.63 -6.57 -5.36
C SER A 30 13.15 -6.82 -5.23
N THR A 31 12.36 -6.41 -6.23
CA THR A 31 10.91 -6.48 -6.20
C THR A 31 10.36 -7.14 -7.46
N SER A 32 9.29 -7.93 -7.30
CA SER A 32 8.51 -8.52 -8.37
C SER A 32 7.05 -8.18 -8.19
N PHE A 33 6.31 -8.03 -9.28
CA PHE A 33 4.90 -7.68 -9.25
C PHE A 33 4.04 -8.76 -9.90
N ILE A 34 3.08 -9.28 -9.15
CA ILE A 34 2.05 -10.19 -9.64
C ILE A 34 0.80 -9.35 -9.88
N GLY A 35 0.43 -9.16 -11.13
CA GLY A 35 -0.73 -8.40 -11.54
C GLY A 35 -1.32 -8.93 -12.84
N LYS A 36 -2.53 -8.49 -13.19
CA LYS A 36 -3.21 -8.90 -14.41
C LYS A 36 -3.74 -7.71 -15.16
N TRP A 37 -3.33 -7.59 -16.43
CA TRP A 37 -3.77 -6.51 -17.31
C TRP A 37 -3.85 -6.94 -18.78
N ALA A 38 -4.39 -6.07 -19.61
CA ALA A 38 -4.56 -6.30 -21.04
C ALA A 38 -3.34 -5.87 -21.85
N THR A 39 -3.32 -6.28 -23.13
CA THR A 39 -2.43 -5.72 -24.17
C THR A 39 -3.00 -4.39 -24.73
N ASP A 40 -3.71 -3.62 -23.90
CA ASP A 40 -4.24 -2.31 -24.24
C ASP A 40 -3.27 -1.19 -23.80
N ARG A 41 -3.56 0.05 -24.23
CA ARG A 41 -2.75 1.22 -23.89
C ARG A 41 -2.46 1.36 -22.38
N TRP A 42 -3.41 0.96 -21.53
CA TRP A 42 -3.26 1.09 -20.08
C TRP A 42 -2.33 0.00 -19.54
N GLY A 43 -2.36 -1.20 -20.13
CA GLY A 43 -1.41 -2.28 -19.84
C GLY A 43 0.01 -1.91 -20.23
N GLU A 44 0.20 -1.35 -21.44
CA GLU A 44 1.50 -0.83 -21.88
C GLU A 44 2.05 0.22 -20.90
N MET A 45 1.20 1.14 -20.40
CA MET A 45 1.63 2.12 -19.41
C MET A 45 2.08 1.48 -18.10
N ILE A 46 1.42 0.38 -17.67
CA ILE A 46 1.82 -0.36 -16.45
C ILE A 46 3.20 -1.00 -16.66
N GLU A 47 3.39 -1.67 -17.79
CA GLU A 47 4.67 -2.32 -18.13
C GLU A 47 5.82 -1.32 -18.21
N ASP A 48 5.61 -0.19 -18.88
CA ASP A 48 6.60 0.87 -19.00
C ASP A 48 6.98 1.47 -17.64
N ASP A 49 5.99 1.83 -16.82
CA ASP A 49 6.22 2.47 -15.51
C ASP A 49 6.96 1.53 -14.54
N LEU A 50 6.49 0.28 -14.43
CA LEU A 50 7.08 -0.70 -13.52
C LEU A 50 8.44 -1.19 -14.03
N GLY A 51 8.59 -1.34 -15.36
CA GLY A 51 9.87 -1.67 -16.00
C GLY A 51 10.92 -0.59 -15.79
N GLN A 52 10.57 0.70 -15.95
CA GLN A 52 11.45 1.82 -15.63
C GLN A 52 11.86 1.84 -14.15
N ALA A 53 10.97 1.44 -13.26
CA ALA A 53 11.26 1.25 -11.85
C ALA A 53 12.09 -0.01 -11.55
N ARG A 54 12.42 -0.83 -12.55
CA ARG A 54 13.17 -2.10 -12.43
C ARG A 54 12.46 -3.15 -11.56
N ILE A 55 11.14 -3.15 -11.58
CA ILE A 55 10.34 -4.18 -10.95
C ILE A 55 10.26 -5.38 -11.91
N ASP A 56 10.53 -6.57 -11.40
CA ASP A 56 10.38 -7.80 -12.18
C ASP A 56 8.90 -8.09 -12.45
N LEU A 57 8.55 -8.25 -13.72
CA LEU A 57 7.20 -8.55 -14.21
C LEU A 57 7.05 -9.99 -14.72
N GLY A 58 8.03 -10.85 -14.46
CA GLY A 58 8.02 -12.24 -14.96
C GLY A 58 6.84 -13.09 -14.47
N GLN A 59 6.16 -12.65 -13.41
CA GLN A 59 4.96 -13.29 -12.85
C GLN A 59 3.66 -12.56 -13.21
N ALA A 60 3.71 -11.53 -14.07
CA ALA A 60 2.52 -10.80 -14.50
C ALA A 60 1.72 -11.61 -15.52
N VAL A 61 0.39 -11.47 -15.47
CA VAL A 61 -0.54 -12.11 -16.40
C VAL A 61 -1.01 -11.06 -17.41
N VAL A 62 -0.51 -11.14 -18.63
CA VAL A 62 -0.88 -10.23 -19.72
C VAL A 62 -1.77 -10.97 -20.72
N SER A 63 -2.95 -10.46 -21.02
CA SER A 63 -3.90 -11.14 -21.89
C SER A 63 -4.73 -10.18 -22.75
N PRO A 64 -4.87 -10.43 -24.06
CA PRO A 64 -5.77 -9.64 -24.92
C PRO A 64 -7.25 -9.88 -24.63
N ALA A 65 -7.60 -10.92 -23.87
CA ALA A 65 -8.99 -11.27 -23.52
C ALA A 65 -9.54 -10.46 -22.35
N VAL A 66 -8.70 -9.67 -21.67
CA VAL A 66 -9.09 -8.84 -20.53
C VAL A 66 -9.09 -7.35 -20.91
N ARG A 67 -9.56 -6.51 -20.00
CA ARG A 67 -9.44 -5.05 -20.08
C ARG A 67 -8.73 -4.55 -18.82
N THR A 68 -7.73 -3.73 -19.01
CA THR A 68 -6.94 -3.17 -17.89
C THR A 68 -7.79 -2.28 -16.99
N GLY A 69 -7.59 -2.40 -15.68
CA GLY A 69 -8.21 -1.54 -14.68
C GLY A 69 -7.65 -0.11 -14.75
N PHE A 70 -8.50 0.87 -14.49
CA PHE A 70 -8.11 2.27 -14.41
C PHE A 70 -8.98 3.04 -13.42
N ALA A 71 -8.55 4.21 -13.01
CA ALA A 71 -9.34 5.09 -12.15
C ALA A 71 -9.26 6.54 -12.62
N HIS A 72 -10.37 7.25 -12.48
CA HIS A 72 -10.39 8.71 -12.51
C HIS A 72 -10.35 9.22 -11.07
N VAL A 73 -9.38 10.05 -10.78
CA VAL A 73 -9.21 10.68 -9.47
C VAL A 73 -9.40 12.19 -9.66
N TRP A 74 -10.46 12.73 -9.07
CA TRP A 74 -10.69 14.17 -9.03
C TRP A 74 -10.21 14.70 -7.69
N VAL A 75 -9.33 15.69 -7.75
CA VAL A 75 -8.82 16.41 -6.56
C VAL A 75 -9.39 17.81 -6.59
N GLU A 76 -10.07 18.19 -5.54
CA GLU A 76 -10.65 19.53 -5.39
C GLU A 76 -9.54 20.53 -5.07
N ALA A 77 -9.40 21.55 -5.93
CA ALA A 77 -8.44 22.61 -5.72
C ALA A 77 -8.74 23.37 -4.41
N GLY A 78 -7.72 23.64 -3.61
CA GLY A 78 -7.82 24.38 -2.36
C GLY A 78 -8.11 23.53 -1.12
N THR A 79 -8.81 22.40 -1.24
CA THR A 79 -9.08 21.50 -0.09
C THR A 79 -8.26 20.21 -0.15
N GLY A 80 -7.75 19.82 -1.33
CA GLY A 80 -7.06 18.55 -1.54
C GLY A 80 -7.96 17.31 -1.39
N ARG A 81 -9.26 17.47 -1.14
CA ARG A 81 -10.20 16.36 -1.05
C ARG A 81 -10.31 15.65 -2.40
N ARG A 82 -10.41 14.32 -2.37
CA ARG A 82 -10.46 13.53 -3.59
C ARG A 82 -11.71 12.66 -3.68
N SER A 83 -12.17 12.48 -4.92
CA SER A 83 -13.18 11.50 -5.31
C SER A 83 -12.56 10.54 -6.32
N ILE A 84 -12.84 9.26 -6.20
CA ILE A 84 -12.26 8.22 -7.04
C ILE A 84 -13.37 7.42 -7.67
N ALA A 85 -13.37 7.31 -9.02
CA ALA A 85 -14.18 6.36 -9.76
C ALA A 85 -13.25 5.32 -10.40
N ALA A 86 -13.35 4.07 -9.97
CA ALA A 86 -12.46 3.00 -10.39
C ALA A 86 -13.19 1.93 -11.20
N TYR A 87 -12.60 1.55 -12.32
CA TYR A 87 -12.86 0.32 -13.04
C TYR A 87 -11.75 -0.68 -12.73
N ARG A 88 -12.11 -1.82 -12.14
CA ARG A 88 -11.14 -2.79 -11.61
C ARG A 88 -10.62 -3.81 -12.63
N GLY A 89 -10.88 -3.58 -13.91
CA GLY A 89 -10.59 -4.55 -14.97
C GLY A 89 -11.71 -5.56 -15.17
N SER A 90 -11.66 -6.30 -16.28
CA SER A 90 -12.71 -7.26 -16.64
C SER A 90 -12.55 -8.62 -15.96
N HIS A 91 -11.30 -9.01 -15.67
CA HIS A 91 -10.94 -10.29 -15.08
C HIS A 91 -9.82 -10.06 -14.06
N PRO A 92 -10.15 -10.06 -12.76
CA PRO A 92 -9.11 -9.95 -11.73
C PRO A 92 -8.22 -11.19 -11.72
N LEU A 93 -7.11 -11.14 -10.97
CA LEU A 93 -6.29 -12.31 -10.69
C LEU A 93 -7.13 -13.41 -10.04
N GLU A 94 -6.89 -14.65 -10.46
CA GLU A 94 -7.51 -15.85 -9.91
C GLU A 94 -6.43 -16.71 -9.23
N PRO A 95 -6.79 -17.62 -8.31
CA PRO A 95 -5.80 -18.51 -7.67
C PRO A 95 -4.96 -19.32 -8.66
N ALA A 96 -5.52 -19.68 -9.81
CA ALA A 96 -4.78 -20.37 -10.89
C ALA A 96 -3.66 -19.51 -11.51
N ASP A 97 -3.78 -18.20 -11.48
CA ASP A 97 -2.73 -17.28 -11.96
C ASP A 97 -1.48 -17.29 -11.05
N LEU A 98 -1.53 -17.92 -9.88
CA LEU A 98 -0.40 -18.11 -8.96
C LEU A 98 0.40 -19.39 -9.22
N GLU A 99 -0.04 -20.23 -10.15
CA GLU A 99 0.66 -21.46 -10.49
C GLU A 99 2.04 -21.16 -11.09
N GLY A 100 3.04 -21.94 -10.67
CA GLY A 100 4.42 -21.80 -11.14
C GLY A 100 5.26 -20.76 -10.40
N ILE A 101 4.70 -20.01 -9.44
CA ILE A 101 5.47 -19.09 -8.61
C ILE A 101 6.32 -19.87 -7.62
N THR A 102 7.63 -19.64 -7.64
CA THR A 102 8.58 -20.24 -6.69
C THR A 102 8.63 -19.41 -5.42
N TRP A 103 7.65 -19.59 -4.54
CA TRP A 103 7.49 -18.79 -3.31
C TRP A 103 8.73 -18.72 -2.41
N PRO A 104 9.56 -19.78 -2.25
CA PRO A 104 10.78 -19.72 -1.44
C PRO A 104 11.83 -18.72 -1.93
N ASP A 105 11.72 -18.21 -3.17
CA ASP A 105 12.61 -17.18 -3.70
C ASP A 105 12.29 -15.78 -3.14
N TYR A 106 11.13 -15.64 -2.47
CA TYR A 106 10.65 -14.38 -1.91
C TYR A 106 10.67 -14.38 -0.39
N HIS A 107 11.12 -13.27 0.20
CA HIS A 107 11.14 -13.08 1.66
C HIS A 107 9.84 -12.45 2.20
N ALA A 108 9.11 -11.76 1.34
CA ALA A 108 7.92 -11.00 1.72
C ALA A 108 6.93 -10.91 0.57
N LEU A 109 5.64 -10.92 0.91
CA LEU A 109 4.51 -10.66 0.03
C LEU A 109 3.77 -9.42 0.55
N HIS A 110 3.53 -8.46 -0.34
CA HIS A 110 2.69 -7.30 -0.06
C HIS A 110 1.39 -7.37 -0.85
N LEU A 111 0.25 -7.18 -0.19
CA LEU A 111 -1.10 -7.34 -0.74
C LEU A 111 -1.95 -6.11 -0.47
N ASP A 112 -2.86 -5.78 -1.41
CA ASP A 112 -3.94 -4.80 -1.21
C ASP A 112 -5.31 -5.46 -0.91
N ALA A 113 -5.29 -6.76 -0.56
CA ALA A 113 -6.45 -7.59 -0.24
C ALA A 113 -7.44 -7.78 -1.42
N TRP A 114 -7.05 -7.56 -2.66
CA TRP A 114 -7.90 -7.74 -3.85
C TRP A 114 -7.16 -8.45 -4.99
N PRO A 115 -7.82 -9.47 -5.62
CA PRO A 115 -9.07 -10.15 -5.22
C PRO A 115 -8.86 -11.01 -3.96
N SER A 116 -9.89 -11.09 -3.11
CA SER A 116 -9.73 -11.68 -1.77
C SER A 116 -9.30 -13.14 -1.79
N ASP A 117 -9.90 -13.98 -2.64
CA ASP A 117 -9.60 -15.41 -2.67
C ASP A 117 -8.17 -15.65 -3.17
N THR A 118 -7.73 -14.92 -4.20
CA THR A 118 -6.34 -14.96 -4.70
C THR A 118 -5.35 -14.43 -3.67
N ALA A 119 -5.71 -13.33 -2.99
CA ALA A 119 -4.87 -12.75 -1.92
C ALA A 119 -4.70 -13.74 -0.74
N ILE A 120 -5.76 -14.44 -0.34
CA ILE A 120 -5.72 -15.45 0.72
C ILE A 120 -4.83 -16.63 0.29
N GLU A 121 -4.97 -17.11 -0.95
CA GLU A 121 -4.16 -18.20 -1.47
C GLU A 121 -2.68 -17.80 -1.55
N ALA A 122 -2.36 -16.62 -2.08
CA ALA A 122 -1.00 -16.10 -2.12
C ALA A 122 -0.39 -15.97 -0.71
N ALA A 123 -1.17 -15.46 0.26
CA ALA A 123 -0.74 -15.36 1.65
C ALA A 123 -0.43 -16.73 2.27
N ARG A 124 -1.27 -17.75 2.02
CA ARG A 124 -1.04 -19.12 2.50
C ARG A 124 0.23 -19.73 1.92
N GLN A 125 0.45 -19.56 0.61
CA GLN A 125 1.64 -20.07 -0.06
C GLN A 125 2.91 -19.39 0.44
N MET A 126 2.89 -18.05 0.60
CA MET A 126 4.00 -17.31 1.18
C MET A 126 4.31 -17.74 2.60
N LYS A 127 3.31 -17.91 3.47
CA LYS A 127 3.49 -18.40 4.85
C LYS A 127 4.06 -19.83 4.86
N SER A 128 3.58 -20.69 3.97
CA SER A 128 4.09 -22.06 3.85
C SER A 128 5.54 -22.12 3.38
N ALA A 129 5.98 -21.12 2.61
CA ALA A 129 7.37 -20.95 2.19
C ALA A 129 8.27 -20.28 3.25
N GLY A 130 7.71 -19.90 4.41
CA GLY A 130 8.44 -19.24 5.50
C GLY A 130 8.62 -17.73 5.31
N GLY A 131 7.96 -17.14 4.32
CA GLY A 131 7.99 -15.70 4.08
C GLY A 131 7.01 -14.91 4.96
N ARG A 132 7.11 -13.57 4.89
CA ARG A 132 6.26 -12.63 5.62
C ARG A 132 5.14 -12.09 4.74
N VAL A 133 3.97 -11.85 5.32
CA VAL A 133 2.79 -11.30 4.64
C VAL A 133 2.45 -9.92 5.19
N PHE A 134 2.42 -8.93 4.31
CA PHE A 134 2.10 -7.53 4.59
C PHE A 134 0.84 -7.13 3.82
N ILE A 135 -0.12 -6.50 4.49
CA ILE A 135 -1.40 -6.12 3.89
C ILE A 135 -1.62 -4.61 4.02
N ASP A 136 -1.87 -3.94 2.90
CA ASP A 136 -2.45 -2.60 2.89
C ASP A 136 -3.97 -2.70 2.71
N PHE A 137 -4.69 -2.59 3.81
CA PHE A 137 -6.11 -2.87 3.89
C PHE A 137 -6.94 -1.58 3.82
N GLY A 138 -7.10 -1.04 2.61
CA GLY A 138 -7.72 0.28 2.39
C GLY A 138 -9.25 0.32 2.41
N SER A 139 -9.94 -0.82 2.26
CA SER A 139 -11.42 -0.92 2.24
C SER A 139 -11.88 -2.34 2.56
N PRO A 140 -13.12 -2.56 3.08
CA PRO A 140 -13.65 -3.89 3.37
C PRO A 140 -13.58 -4.81 2.15
N LYS A 141 -13.23 -6.06 2.37
CA LYS A 141 -13.15 -7.12 1.35
C LYS A 141 -13.87 -8.37 1.85
N PRO A 142 -14.37 -9.24 0.96
CA PRO A 142 -14.85 -10.56 1.37
C PRO A 142 -13.75 -11.35 2.10
N ASN A 143 -14.14 -12.14 3.10
CA ASN A 143 -13.24 -13.03 3.86
C ASN A 143 -12.00 -12.33 4.46
N TRP A 144 -12.11 -11.03 4.78
CA TRP A 144 -11.00 -10.21 5.25
C TRP A 144 -10.42 -10.73 6.58
N GLU A 145 -11.24 -11.33 7.46
CA GLU A 145 -10.79 -11.91 8.72
C GLU A 145 -9.76 -13.03 8.49
N THR A 146 -10.00 -13.87 7.50
CA THR A 146 -9.05 -14.93 7.12
C THR A 146 -7.73 -14.33 6.66
N LEU A 147 -7.77 -13.27 5.85
CA LEU A 147 -6.58 -12.61 5.35
C LEU A 147 -5.80 -11.92 6.46
N VAL A 148 -6.49 -11.22 7.38
CA VAL A 148 -5.90 -10.60 8.57
C VAL A 148 -5.19 -11.63 9.44
N GLY A 149 -5.80 -12.83 9.63
CA GLY A 149 -5.21 -13.92 10.40
C GLY A 149 -3.93 -14.53 9.78
N LEU A 150 -3.64 -14.24 8.51
CA LEU A 150 -2.40 -14.67 7.84
C LEU A 150 -1.30 -13.58 7.82
N ALA A 151 -1.64 -12.35 8.21
CA ALA A 151 -0.75 -11.20 8.09
C ALA A 151 0.27 -11.12 9.23
N ASP A 152 1.52 -10.85 8.88
CA ASP A 152 2.55 -10.43 9.84
C ASP A 152 2.38 -8.95 10.20
N LEU A 153 1.92 -8.11 9.25
CA LEU A 153 1.55 -6.72 9.48
C LEU A 153 0.36 -6.33 8.61
N VAL A 154 -0.64 -5.70 9.24
CA VAL A 154 -1.78 -5.05 8.58
C VAL A 154 -1.61 -3.55 8.71
N ASN A 155 -1.54 -2.84 7.57
CA ASN A 155 -1.66 -1.39 7.51
C ASN A 155 -3.09 -1.03 7.08
N CYS A 156 -3.75 -0.13 7.80
CA CYS A 156 -5.09 0.33 7.44
C CYS A 156 -5.33 1.79 7.85
N PRO A 157 -6.19 2.54 7.13
CA PRO A 157 -6.62 3.84 7.57
C PRO A 157 -7.67 3.74 8.69
N HIS A 158 -7.68 4.69 9.62
CA HIS A 158 -8.64 4.76 10.74
C HIS A 158 -10.09 4.59 10.27
N ARG A 159 -10.48 5.27 9.18
CA ARG A 159 -11.84 5.16 8.59
C ARG A 159 -12.27 3.73 8.25
N LEU A 160 -11.32 2.82 7.98
CA LEU A 160 -11.67 1.42 7.74
C LEU A 160 -12.13 0.74 9.03
N LEU A 161 -11.47 1.03 10.15
CA LEU A 161 -11.87 0.48 11.45
C LEU A 161 -13.26 0.94 11.86
N ASP A 162 -13.65 2.18 11.53
CA ASP A 162 -15.02 2.69 11.75
C ASP A 162 -16.06 1.90 10.96
N VAL A 163 -15.69 1.45 9.76
CA VAL A 163 -16.58 0.63 8.91
C VAL A 163 -16.64 -0.83 9.39
N LEU A 164 -15.52 -1.41 9.78
CA LEU A 164 -15.45 -2.82 10.23
C LEU A 164 -16.03 -3.00 11.65
N PHE A 165 -15.89 -2.01 12.50
CA PHE A 165 -16.25 -2.05 13.90
C PHE A 165 -17.00 -0.78 14.35
N PRO A 166 -18.22 -0.53 13.82
CA PRO A 166 -18.95 0.70 14.09
C PRO A 166 -19.11 0.99 15.58
N GLY A 167 -18.81 2.22 15.99
CA GLY A 167 -18.91 2.66 17.38
C GLY A 167 -17.86 2.09 18.34
N THR A 168 -16.85 1.39 17.82
CA THR A 168 -15.72 0.89 18.62
C THR A 168 -14.58 1.90 18.55
N PRO A 169 -13.99 2.33 19.68
CA PRO A 169 -12.78 3.16 19.69
C PRO A 169 -11.65 2.53 18.86
N MET A 170 -10.88 3.37 18.15
CA MET A 170 -9.84 2.95 17.19
C MET A 170 -8.86 1.93 17.80
N GLU A 171 -8.38 2.19 19.01
CA GLU A 171 -7.43 1.32 19.71
C GLU A 171 -8.03 -0.08 19.98
N LYS A 172 -9.31 -0.12 20.37
CA LYS A 172 -10.01 -1.39 20.58
C LYS A 172 -10.27 -2.13 19.29
N ALA A 173 -10.57 -1.40 18.20
CA ALA A 173 -10.77 -1.97 16.88
C ALA A 173 -9.46 -2.54 16.32
N ALA A 174 -8.34 -1.83 16.45
CA ALA A 174 -7.01 -2.32 16.05
C ALA A 174 -6.61 -3.58 16.85
N LYS A 175 -6.83 -3.60 18.17
CA LYS A 175 -6.58 -4.79 19.00
C LYS A 175 -7.45 -6.00 18.62
N ARG A 176 -8.63 -5.78 18.02
CA ARG A 176 -9.43 -6.88 17.47
C ARG A 176 -8.75 -7.50 16.22
N LEU A 177 -8.07 -6.70 15.39
CA LEU A 177 -7.30 -7.24 14.26
C LEU A 177 -6.12 -8.08 14.77
N VAL A 178 -5.42 -7.63 15.81
CA VAL A 178 -4.37 -8.44 16.47
C VAL A 178 -4.97 -9.74 17.05
N ALA A 179 -6.11 -9.67 17.70
CA ALA A 179 -6.78 -10.85 18.26
C ALA A 179 -7.28 -11.84 17.18
N LEU A 180 -7.52 -11.38 15.95
CA LEU A 180 -7.83 -12.24 14.79
C LEU A 180 -6.59 -12.94 14.22
N GLY A 181 -5.39 -12.62 14.68
CA GLY A 181 -4.15 -13.28 14.31
C GLY A 181 -3.14 -12.41 13.56
N ALA A 182 -3.44 -11.12 13.30
CA ALA A 182 -2.44 -10.20 12.78
C ALA A 182 -1.26 -10.09 13.75
N GLY A 183 -0.03 -10.25 13.25
CA GLY A 183 1.16 -10.09 14.10
C GLY A 183 1.31 -8.66 14.61
N GLU A 184 1.12 -7.71 13.71
CA GLU A 184 1.20 -6.27 13.97
C GLU A 184 0.08 -5.54 13.19
N VAL A 185 -0.37 -4.41 13.71
CA VAL A 185 -1.35 -3.53 13.05
C VAL A 185 -0.85 -2.09 13.10
N THR A 186 -0.85 -1.41 11.96
CA THR A 186 -0.66 0.04 11.89
C THR A 186 -1.94 0.71 11.42
N VAL A 187 -2.32 1.80 12.07
CA VAL A 187 -3.50 2.60 11.74
C VAL A 187 -3.06 4.00 11.38
N THR A 188 -3.33 4.43 10.14
CA THR A 188 -2.98 5.78 9.66
C THR A 188 -4.20 6.71 9.72
N ASP A 189 -4.02 7.96 10.15
CA ASP A 189 -5.08 8.95 10.28
C ASP A 189 -4.63 10.38 9.90
N GLY A 190 -4.08 10.50 8.71
CA GLY A 190 -3.71 11.78 8.10
C GLY A 190 -2.81 12.63 8.98
N ASP A 191 -3.26 13.81 9.34
CA ASP A 191 -2.55 14.79 10.17
C ASP A 191 -2.47 14.40 11.66
N SER A 192 -3.28 13.45 12.10
CA SER A 192 -3.16 12.86 13.43
C SER A 192 -1.97 11.89 13.55
N GLY A 193 -1.38 11.46 12.44
CA GLY A 193 -0.25 10.54 12.41
C GLY A 193 -0.64 9.08 12.25
N ALA A 194 0.05 8.19 12.98
CA ALA A 194 -0.17 6.76 12.90
C ALA A 194 0.01 6.06 14.24
N TRP A 195 -0.72 4.98 14.43
CA TRP A 195 -0.64 4.12 15.63
C TRP A 195 -0.13 2.73 15.23
N PHE A 196 0.59 2.12 16.16
CA PHE A 196 1.09 0.76 16.04
C PHE A 196 0.57 -0.07 17.20
N PHE A 197 0.15 -1.29 16.91
CA PHE A 197 -0.34 -2.27 17.88
C PHE A 197 0.24 -3.65 17.57
N ASP A 198 0.73 -4.31 18.61
CA ASP A 198 0.94 -5.75 18.64
C ASP A 198 0.35 -6.35 19.91
N ALA A 199 0.72 -7.59 20.25
CA ALA A 199 0.19 -8.25 21.46
C ALA A 199 0.57 -7.52 22.76
N ASN A 200 1.66 -6.76 22.79
CA ASN A 200 2.26 -6.19 23.99
C ASN A 200 2.51 -4.68 23.89
N THR A 201 2.49 -4.12 22.70
CA THR A 201 2.94 -2.75 22.40
C THR A 201 1.80 -1.92 21.83
N GLU A 202 1.71 -0.69 22.25
CA GLU A 202 0.86 0.35 21.67
C GLU A 202 1.70 1.62 21.58
N LEU A 203 1.84 2.16 20.37
CA LEU A 203 2.61 3.36 20.11
C LEU A 203 1.79 4.33 19.26
N HIS A 204 1.97 5.62 19.51
CA HIS A 204 1.48 6.69 18.63
C HIS A 204 2.67 7.48 18.12
N GLN A 205 2.77 7.59 16.79
CA GLN A 205 3.70 8.46 16.10
C GLN A 205 2.92 9.64 15.50
N PRO A 206 3.07 10.87 16.01
CA PRO A 206 2.45 12.06 15.43
C PRO A 206 2.89 12.25 13.98
N ALA A 207 2.03 12.87 13.17
CA ALA A 207 2.39 13.26 11.81
C ALA A 207 3.52 14.30 11.83
N MET A 208 4.45 14.20 10.87
CA MET A 208 5.43 15.26 10.66
C MET A 208 4.74 16.47 10.00
N PRO A 209 4.93 17.68 10.53
CA PRO A 209 4.35 18.90 9.96
C PRO A 209 4.92 19.17 8.56
N VAL A 210 4.06 19.20 7.55
CA VAL A 210 4.44 19.54 6.18
C VAL A 210 3.34 20.37 5.52
N GLU A 211 3.71 21.24 4.60
CA GLU A 211 2.76 21.85 3.68
C GLU A 211 2.40 20.83 2.61
N ALA A 212 1.21 20.21 2.76
CA ALA A 212 0.77 19.14 1.89
C ALA A 212 0.24 19.69 0.56
N ILE A 213 0.86 19.25 -0.55
CA ILE A 213 0.43 19.54 -1.92
C ILE A 213 -0.45 18.41 -2.47
N ASP A 214 -0.08 17.15 -2.22
CA ASP A 214 -0.81 15.97 -2.70
C ASP A 214 -0.69 14.81 -1.71
N THR A 215 -1.79 14.48 -1.03
CA THR A 215 -1.84 13.37 -0.06
C THR A 215 -2.16 12.00 -0.72
N ASN A 216 -2.38 11.95 -2.04
CA ASN A 216 -2.67 10.69 -2.73
C ASN A 216 -1.44 9.77 -2.72
N GLY A 217 -1.60 8.53 -2.24
CA GLY A 217 -0.51 7.57 -2.13
C GLY A 217 0.35 7.70 -0.86
N ALA A 218 0.05 8.64 0.06
CA ALA A 218 0.78 8.73 1.33
C ALA A 218 0.67 7.45 2.17
N GLY A 219 -0.50 6.81 2.19
CA GLY A 219 -0.72 5.52 2.85
C GLY A 219 0.11 4.39 2.21
N ASP A 220 0.18 4.38 0.87
CA ASP A 220 0.97 3.38 0.13
C ASP A 220 2.47 3.54 0.43
N VAL A 221 2.94 4.79 0.55
CA VAL A 221 4.33 5.12 0.92
C VAL A 221 4.60 4.73 2.37
N PHE A 222 3.68 5.02 3.29
CA PHE A 222 3.77 4.57 4.68
C PHE A 222 3.88 3.05 4.76
N ALA A 223 2.99 2.31 4.08
CA ALA A 223 3.03 0.85 4.04
C ALA A 223 4.35 0.31 3.48
N GLY A 224 4.83 0.84 2.35
CA GLY A 224 6.12 0.45 1.76
C GLY A 224 7.30 0.72 2.70
N ALA A 225 7.31 1.86 3.38
CA ALA A 225 8.35 2.21 4.35
C ALA A 225 8.29 1.31 5.61
N MET A 226 7.09 0.99 6.10
CA MET A 226 6.90 0.02 7.19
C MET A 226 7.42 -1.37 6.80
N ILE A 227 7.14 -1.85 5.59
CA ILE A 227 7.66 -3.12 5.07
C ILE A 227 9.19 -3.11 5.09
N PHE A 228 9.81 -2.08 4.50
CA PHE A 228 11.27 -1.95 4.48
C PHE A 228 11.88 -2.00 5.87
N ALA A 229 11.37 -1.18 6.78
CA ALA A 229 11.88 -1.08 8.15
C ALA A 229 11.66 -2.37 8.95
N THR A 230 10.53 -3.08 8.72
CA THR A 230 10.23 -4.39 9.33
C THR A 230 11.20 -5.46 8.82
N LEU A 231 11.50 -5.49 7.53
CA LEU A 231 12.48 -6.43 6.96
C LEU A 231 13.92 -6.14 7.41
N LYS A 232 14.22 -4.89 7.82
CA LYS A 232 15.48 -4.52 8.48
C LYS A 232 15.50 -4.87 9.97
N ASN A 233 14.42 -5.41 10.51
CA ASN A 233 14.25 -5.75 11.93
C ASN A 233 14.48 -4.54 12.87
N TRP A 234 14.08 -3.34 12.45
CA TRP A 234 14.14 -2.16 13.31
C TRP A 234 13.09 -2.22 14.42
N PRO A 235 13.35 -1.59 15.59
CA PRO A 235 12.33 -1.47 16.65
C PRO A 235 11.10 -0.70 16.15
N ALA A 236 9.95 -0.95 16.75
CA ALA A 236 8.66 -0.39 16.33
C ALA A 236 8.67 1.14 16.27
N GLU A 237 9.26 1.81 17.25
CA GLU A 237 9.37 3.26 17.32
C GLU A 237 10.12 3.83 16.10
N ARG A 238 11.26 3.23 15.74
CA ARG A 238 12.05 3.64 14.58
C ARG A 238 11.30 3.38 13.27
N ARG A 239 10.59 2.24 13.18
CA ARG A 239 9.77 1.91 11.99
C ARG A 239 8.67 2.94 11.78
N MET A 240 7.96 3.27 12.85
CA MET A 240 6.87 4.25 12.84
C MET A 240 7.34 5.64 12.45
N LEU A 241 8.42 6.10 13.05
CA LEU A 241 9.04 7.40 12.74
C LEU A 241 9.49 7.45 11.27
N PHE A 242 10.20 6.43 10.80
CA PHE A 242 10.66 6.34 9.40
C PHE A 242 9.49 6.34 8.39
N ALA A 243 8.44 5.56 8.65
CA ALA A 243 7.30 5.46 7.74
C ALA A 243 6.46 6.74 7.72
N THR A 244 6.28 7.38 8.87
CA THR A 244 5.58 8.67 8.98
C THR A 244 6.35 9.77 8.25
N SER A 245 7.69 9.81 8.37
CA SER A 245 8.55 10.74 7.65
C SER A 245 8.48 10.53 6.14
N ALA A 246 8.52 9.27 5.68
CA ALA A 246 8.40 8.95 4.26
C ALA A 246 7.05 9.42 3.68
N ALA A 247 5.96 9.18 4.41
CA ALA A 247 4.62 9.62 4.00
C ALA A 247 4.48 11.15 3.96
N ALA A 248 5.05 11.85 4.93
CA ALA A 248 5.05 13.31 4.99
C ALA A 248 5.85 13.92 3.82
N LEU A 249 7.06 13.41 3.55
CA LEU A 249 7.88 13.85 2.41
C LEU A 249 7.16 13.65 1.07
N LYS A 250 6.45 12.54 0.89
CA LYS A 250 5.61 12.29 -0.29
C LYS A 250 4.56 13.39 -0.46
N CYS A 251 3.94 13.84 0.60
CA CYS A 251 2.86 14.84 0.54
C CYS A 251 3.34 16.23 0.04
N LYS A 252 4.62 16.54 0.10
CA LYS A 252 5.22 17.82 -0.35
C LYS A 252 5.25 18.00 -1.87
N SER A 253 4.90 16.97 -2.66
CA SER A 253 4.97 17.03 -4.12
C SER A 253 3.83 16.25 -4.76
N MET A 254 3.43 16.69 -5.97
CA MET A 254 2.36 16.05 -6.73
C MET A 254 2.82 14.72 -7.37
N GLY A 255 1.95 13.70 -7.30
CA GLY A 255 2.07 12.44 -8.03
C GLY A 255 2.65 11.28 -7.20
N ASN A 256 2.49 10.06 -7.75
CA ASN A 256 2.82 8.81 -7.05
C ASN A 256 4.17 8.21 -7.47
N ARG A 257 4.95 8.91 -8.33
CA ARG A 257 6.26 8.45 -8.77
C ARG A 257 7.33 9.49 -8.46
N ASN A 258 7.14 10.71 -8.93
CA ASN A 258 8.12 11.79 -8.75
C ASN A 258 8.22 12.25 -7.29
N ALA A 259 7.11 12.14 -6.56
CA ALA A 259 7.02 12.54 -5.15
C ALA A 259 7.53 11.48 -4.16
N LEU A 260 7.92 10.27 -4.62
CA LEU A 260 8.43 9.25 -3.71
C LEU A 260 9.81 9.65 -3.17
N PRO A 261 10.01 9.64 -1.84
CA PRO A 261 11.29 10.02 -1.23
C PRO A 261 12.38 8.97 -1.48
N SER A 262 13.63 9.39 -1.42
CA SER A 262 14.78 8.49 -1.29
C SER A 262 15.07 8.18 0.18
N LEU A 263 15.88 7.13 0.44
CA LEU A 263 16.36 6.84 1.80
C LEU A 263 17.09 8.03 2.41
N GLU A 264 17.97 8.66 1.63
CA GLU A 264 18.76 9.82 2.06
C GLU A 264 17.86 11.00 2.46
N GLN A 265 16.78 11.27 1.71
CA GLN A 265 15.84 12.33 2.05
C GLN A 265 15.10 12.05 3.37
N ILE A 266 14.74 10.80 3.62
CA ILE A 266 14.08 10.42 4.87
C ILE A 266 15.08 10.53 6.03
N GLU A 267 16.29 10.00 5.90
CA GLU A 267 17.31 10.05 6.94
C GLU A 267 17.73 11.50 7.27
N SER A 268 17.83 12.35 6.24
CA SER A 268 18.11 13.79 6.44
C SER A 268 17.00 14.49 7.21
N SER A 269 15.73 14.21 6.87
CA SER A 269 14.60 14.82 7.59
C SER A 269 14.52 14.38 9.06
N LEU A 270 14.96 13.16 9.37
CA LEU A 270 15.02 12.66 10.75
C LEU A 270 16.17 13.27 11.55
N ALA A 271 17.26 13.63 10.88
CA ALA A 271 18.41 14.27 11.54
C ALA A 271 18.17 15.76 11.87
N GLU A 272 17.29 16.43 11.13
CA GLU A 272 16.94 17.85 11.36
C GLU A 272 15.97 18.04 12.56
N GLU A 273 15.30 16.98 13.02
CA GLU A 273 14.37 17.02 14.17
C GLU A 273 15.06 16.76 15.53
N HIS A 274 16.35 16.43 15.54
CA HIS A 274 17.18 16.21 16.73
C HIS A 274 18.22 17.30 16.91
#